data_ecf234048a388f9621c7f8ba864fa8a3
#
_entry.id   ecf234048a388f9621c7f8ba864fa8a3
#
_cell.length_a   1.000
_cell.length_b   1.000
_cell.length_c   1.000
_cell.angle_alpha   90.00
_cell.angle_beta   90.00
_cell.angle_gamma   90.00
#
_symmetry.space_group_name_H-M   'P 1'
#
loop_
_entity.id
_entity.type
_entity.pdbx_description
1 polymer ?
#
loop_
_entity_poly.entity_id
_entity_poly.type
_entity_poly.pdbx_seq_one_letter_code
_entity_poly.pdbx_strand_id
1 'polypeptide(L)'
;MLYFCTYKEMYKSRKEFMTSYHLESACCGTTFEDKEWELECPHKDGAALIYANYAKRQFEVRNDLSGIYRYANWMPICRTLEGSGAPVTYKSEGLAAHLGLSNLYITFNGYWPERNAMMKTGSFKECEAYSVCARNNAFNDKIMVVASAGNTARAFGRVCSENHIPLLLCVPEDNLEAIWADGPWNDCVKLVCAASGCDYFDAIHLSNIICEMEFFYPEGGAKNVARRDGMGTTVLSAVEKIGRIPDYYFQAVGSGTGAIAAWEANKRFIADGRFGSHFMKLMVSQNAPFTLMYDAWKAGSRTLLALDENMAREQVKEMCAKVLSNRKPPYSLKGGLYDALVATGGDMFLATNEETMEAKVLFEQLEGIDIEPAAAVALASLMQCVRERRVEEDAVIMLNITGGGIARYKKEFNPVMQKPDLVFPVNPNPEMVKEKVRELIGK
;
A
#
# COMPACT_ATOMS: atom_id res chain seq x y z
N MET A 1 6.25 -38.02 -21.38
CA MET A 1 5.42 -38.48 -20.24
C MET A 1 5.74 -37.76 -18.90
N LEU A 2 6.88 -37.11 -18.75
CA LEU A 2 7.27 -36.34 -17.54
C LEU A 2 6.63 -34.94 -17.42
N TYR A 3 6.19 -34.31 -18.50
CA TYR A 3 5.57 -32.97 -18.50
C TYR A 3 4.12 -32.93 -17.99
N PHE A 4 3.40 -34.05 -18.04
CA PHE A 4 2.00 -34.11 -17.57
C PHE A 4 1.85 -34.36 -16.07
N CYS A 5 2.89 -34.86 -15.39
CA CYS A 5 2.85 -35.12 -13.95
C CYS A 5 2.99 -33.82 -13.15
N THR A 6 3.85 -32.89 -13.60
CA THR A 6 4.09 -31.59 -12.98
C THR A 6 2.88 -30.64 -13.07
N TYR A 7 2.12 -30.69 -14.17
CA TYR A 7 0.91 -29.87 -14.34
C TYR A 7 -0.24 -30.29 -13.40
N LYS A 8 -0.40 -31.61 -13.18
CA LYS A 8 -1.43 -32.12 -12.24
C LYS A 8 -1.09 -31.89 -10.76
N GLU A 9 0.19 -31.91 -10.40
CA GLU A 9 0.64 -31.60 -9.03
C GLU A 9 0.58 -30.08 -8.78
N MET A 10 0.95 -29.25 -9.75
CA MET A 10 0.72 -27.79 -9.68
C MET A 10 -0.79 -27.44 -9.59
N TYR A 11 -1.67 -28.15 -10.30
CA TYR A 11 -3.11 -27.91 -10.22
C TYR A 11 -3.73 -28.41 -8.90
N LYS A 12 -3.16 -29.45 -8.29
CA LYS A 12 -3.60 -29.96 -6.97
C LYS A 12 -3.15 -29.01 -5.85
N SER A 13 -1.91 -28.51 -5.90
CA SER A 13 -1.43 -27.50 -4.97
C SER A 13 -2.20 -26.17 -5.11
N ARG A 14 -2.59 -25.76 -6.34
CA ARG A 14 -3.45 -24.58 -6.56
C ARG A 14 -4.79 -24.68 -5.84
N LYS A 15 -5.46 -25.84 -5.81
CA LYS A 15 -6.77 -26.00 -5.12
C LYS A 15 -6.67 -25.92 -3.61
N GLU A 16 -5.54 -26.29 -3.00
CA GLU A 16 -5.33 -26.26 -1.55
C GLU A 16 -5.06 -24.84 -1.02
N PHE A 17 -4.58 -23.92 -1.89
CA PHE A 17 -4.27 -22.52 -1.53
C PHE A 17 -5.33 -21.50 -1.97
N MET A 18 -6.27 -21.89 -2.82
CA MET A 18 -7.27 -20.95 -3.32
C MET A 18 -8.25 -20.55 -2.21
N THR A 19 -8.13 -19.33 -1.75
CA THR A 19 -9.16 -18.70 -0.93
C THR A 19 -10.41 -18.49 -1.78
N SER A 20 -11.53 -19.09 -1.38
CA SER A 20 -12.81 -18.89 -2.06
C SER A 20 -13.35 -17.49 -1.70
N TYR A 21 -13.57 -16.66 -2.70
CA TYR A 21 -14.16 -15.33 -2.56
C TYR A 21 -14.92 -14.96 -3.84
N HIS A 22 -15.78 -13.96 -3.72
CA HIS A 22 -16.37 -13.26 -4.83
C HIS A 22 -16.13 -11.76 -4.69
N LEU A 23 -16.20 -11.05 -5.80
CA LEU A 23 -16.10 -9.59 -5.82
C LEU A 23 -17.48 -8.96 -5.67
N GLU A 24 -17.56 -7.81 -5.03
CA GLU A 24 -18.77 -7.02 -4.88
C GLU A 24 -18.49 -5.56 -5.19
N SER A 25 -19.39 -4.92 -5.93
CA SER A 25 -19.31 -3.50 -6.25
C SER A 25 -19.78 -2.63 -5.09
N ALA A 26 -18.97 -1.65 -4.69
CA ALA A 26 -19.35 -0.64 -3.70
C ALA A 26 -20.47 0.29 -4.17
N CYS A 27 -20.78 0.34 -5.47
CA CYS A 27 -21.83 1.17 -6.03
C CYS A 27 -23.19 0.49 -6.02
N CYS A 28 -23.29 -0.68 -6.63
CA CYS A 28 -24.56 -1.36 -6.89
C CYS A 28 -24.77 -2.64 -6.08
N GLY A 29 -23.79 -3.08 -5.30
CA GLY A 29 -23.86 -4.34 -4.54
C GLY A 29 -23.85 -5.61 -5.39
N THR A 30 -23.62 -5.50 -6.72
CA THR A 30 -23.53 -6.66 -7.60
C THR A 30 -22.32 -7.50 -7.25
N THR A 31 -22.55 -8.82 -7.15
CA THR A 31 -21.50 -9.80 -6.89
C THR A 31 -21.11 -10.52 -8.18
N PHE A 32 -19.82 -10.83 -8.35
CA PHE A 32 -19.27 -11.48 -9.54
C PHE A 32 -17.95 -12.19 -9.23
N GLU A 33 -17.51 -13.05 -10.13
CA GLU A 33 -16.28 -13.81 -10.01
C GLU A 33 -15.06 -12.98 -10.46
N ASP A 34 -13.92 -13.19 -9.79
CA ASP A 34 -12.63 -12.63 -10.21
C ASP A 34 -11.97 -13.53 -11.25
N LYS A 35 -12.36 -13.37 -12.52
CA LYS A 35 -11.93 -14.26 -13.61
C LYS A 35 -10.69 -13.77 -14.34
N GLU A 36 -10.60 -12.46 -14.60
CA GLU A 36 -9.64 -11.89 -15.53
C GLU A 36 -9.01 -10.60 -14.99
N TRP A 37 -8.52 -10.59 -13.73
CA TRP A 37 -7.92 -9.38 -13.17
C TRP A 37 -8.90 -8.22 -13.06
N GLU A 38 -10.08 -8.48 -12.47
CA GLU A 38 -11.14 -7.50 -12.37
C GLU A 38 -10.71 -6.30 -11.50
N LEU A 39 -10.83 -5.11 -12.05
CA LEU A 39 -10.50 -3.83 -11.38
C LEU A 39 -11.74 -2.95 -11.20
N GLU A 40 -12.83 -3.25 -11.89
CA GLU A 40 -14.06 -2.47 -11.92
C GLU A 40 -15.29 -3.38 -11.97
N CYS A 41 -16.44 -2.83 -11.60
CA CYS A 41 -17.72 -3.51 -11.74
C CYS A 41 -18.05 -3.73 -13.23
N PRO A 42 -18.47 -4.94 -13.65
CA PRO A 42 -18.85 -5.21 -15.03
C PRO A 42 -20.00 -4.32 -15.53
N HIS A 43 -20.89 -3.89 -14.64
CA HIS A 43 -22.06 -3.05 -14.97
C HIS A 43 -21.69 -1.59 -15.23
N LYS A 44 -20.47 -1.16 -14.90
CA LYS A 44 -19.98 0.22 -15.09
C LYS A 44 -20.89 1.31 -14.51
N ASP A 45 -21.56 1.03 -13.40
CA ASP A 45 -22.57 1.91 -12.76
C ASP A 45 -21.99 3.12 -12.03
N GLY A 46 -20.84 3.61 -12.46
CA GLY A 46 -20.15 4.75 -11.89
C GLY A 46 -18.76 4.42 -11.35
N ALA A 47 -18.05 5.46 -10.94
CA ALA A 47 -16.70 5.34 -10.39
C ALA A 47 -16.74 4.77 -8.96
N ALA A 48 -16.56 3.46 -8.85
CA ALA A 48 -16.63 2.72 -7.60
C ALA A 48 -15.48 1.72 -7.45
N LEU A 49 -15.10 1.43 -6.21
CA LEU A 49 -14.24 0.30 -5.89
C LEU A 49 -15.07 -0.99 -5.85
N ILE A 50 -14.38 -2.09 -6.08
CA ILE A 50 -14.88 -3.45 -5.84
C ILE A 50 -14.11 -4.02 -4.64
N TYR A 51 -14.71 -4.86 -3.83
CA TYR A 51 -14.05 -5.49 -2.70
C TYR A 51 -14.29 -7.01 -2.67
N ALA A 52 -13.39 -7.74 -2.02
CA ALA A 52 -13.46 -9.19 -1.93
C ALA A 52 -14.27 -9.64 -0.71
N ASN A 53 -15.25 -10.50 -0.93
CA ASN A 53 -16.01 -11.18 0.11
C ASN A 53 -15.55 -12.63 0.20
N TYR A 54 -14.91 -12.98 1.31
CA TYR A 54 -14.33 -14.30 1.56
C TYR A 54 -15.37 -15.27 2.11
N ALA A 55 -15.38 -16.50 1.59
CA ALA A 55 -16.25 -17.55 2.08
C ALA A 55 -15.95 -17.90 3.54
N LYS A 56 -14.67 -17.86 3.94
CA LYS A 56 -14.26 -18.03 5.33
C LYS A 56 -14.45 -16.72 6.09
N ARG A 57 -15.54 -16.63 6.84
CA ARG A 57 -15.89 -15.42 7.59
C ARG A 57 -15.09 -15.24 8.88
N GLN A 58 -14.67 -16.35 9.51
CA GLN A 58 -13.91 -16.31 10.75
C GLN A 58 -12.44 -16.06 10.46
N PHE A 59 -11.86 -15.09 11.19
CA PHE A 59 -10.43 -14.81 11.15
C PHE A 59 -9.64 -16.00 11.70
N GLU A 60 -8.65 -16.41 10.96
CA GLU A 60 -7.76 -17.49 11.34
C GLU A 60 -6.38 -17.26 10.78
N VAL A 61 -5.39 -17.42 11.63
CA VAL A 61 -3.98 -17.31 11.26
C VAL A 61 -3.46 -18.68 10.82
N ARG A 62 -2.89 -18.75 9.64
CA ARG A 62 -2.23 -19.93 9.07
C ARG A 62 -0.79 -20.01 9.60
N ASN A 63 -0.57 -20.77 10.66
CA ASN A 63 0.75 -20.93 11.27
C ASN A 63 1.72 -21.78 10.42
N ASP A 64 1.21 -22.45 9.40
CA ASP A 64 1.98 -23.19 8.40
C ASP A 64 2.53 -22.31 7.26
N LEU A 65 2.11 -21.04 7.20
CA LEU A 65 2.54 -20.05 6.21
C LEU A 65 3.35 -18.92 6.86
N SER A 66 4.29 -18.36 6.11
CA SER A 66 5.15 -17.26 6.54
C SER A 66 4.71 -15.91 5.96
N GLY A 67 5.26 -14.83 6.52
CA GLY A 67 5.00 -13.49 6.05
C GLY A 67 3.52 -13.10 6.10
N ILE A 68 3.07 -12.31 5.14
CA ILE A 68 1.65 -11.93 5.06
C ILE A 68 0.74 -13.12 4.73
N TYR A 69 1.27 -14.20 4.18
CA TYR A 69 0.48 -15.38 3.79
C TYR A 69 -0.12 -16.13 4.98
N ARG A 70 0.36 -15.86 6.19
CA ARG A 70 -0.32 -16.31 7.41
C ARG A 70 -1.79 -15.83 7.51
N TYR A 71 -2.15 -14.79 6.75
CA TYR A 71 -3.51 -14.25 6.62
C TYR A 71 -4.22 -14.65 5.31
N ALA A 72 -3.76 -15.71 4.65
CA ALA A 72 -4.23 -16.16 3.33
C ALA A 72 -5.76 -16.33 3.22
N ASN A 73 -6.43 -16.66 4.33
CA ASN A 73 -7.89 -16.84 4.35
C ASN A 73 -8.67 -15.55 4.02
N TRP A 74 -8.05 -14.38 4.17
CA TRP A 74 -8.61 -13.07 3.87
C TRP A 74 -7.77 -12.29 2.85
N MET A 75 -7.18 -13.00 1.91
CA MET A 75 -6.44 -12.42 0.79
C MET A 75 -6.85 -13.09 -0.52
N PRO A 76 -6.97 -12.35 -1.65
CA PRO A 76 -7.41 -12.89 -2.93
C PRO A 76 -6.24 -13.53 -3.69
N ILE A 77 -5.59 -14.51 -3.07
CA ILE A 77 -4.37 -15.13 -3.58
C ILE A 77 -4.60 -16.57 -4.03
N CYS A 78 -3.83 -17.02 -5.02
CA CYS A 78 -3.85 -18.38 -5.52
C CYS A 78 -2.52 -19.14 -5.33
N ARG A 79 -1.51 -18.47 -4.78
CA ARG A 79 -0.18 -19.02 -4.51
C ARG A 79 0.50 -18.23 -3.39
N THR A 80 1.61 -18.73 -2.90
CA THR A 80 2.55 -18.00 -2.05
C THR A 80 3.83 -17.70 -2.84
N LEU A 81 4.56 -16.66 -2.43
CA LEU A 81 5.81 -16.24 -3.02
C LEU A 81 6.89 -16.22 -1.94
N GLU A 82 8.15 -16.43 -2.35
CA GLU A 82 9.28 -16.43 -1.45
C GLU A 82 9.63 -15.03 -0.93
N GLY A 83 10.13 -14.96 0.31
CA GLY A 83 10.71 -13.74 0.88
C GLY A 83 9.74 -12.76 1.54
N SER A 84 8.45 -13.12 1.69
CA SER A 84 7.46 -12.23 2.32
C SER A 84 7.74 -11.97 3.79
N GLY A 85 7.85 -10.69 4.17
CA GLY A 85 7.70 -10.20 5.54
C GLY A 85 6.24 -10.09 5.96
N ALA A 86 5.99 -9.70 7.22
CA ALA A 86 4.66 -9.40 7.73
C ALA A 86 4.70 -8.13 8.59
N PRO A 87 3.57 -7.40 8.73
CA PRO A 87 3.42 -6.37 9.75
C PRO A 87 3.63 -6.96 11.14
N VAL A 88 4.33 -6.23 12.01
CA VAL A 88 4.53 -6.64 13.41
C VAL A 88 3.87 -5.64 14.33
N THR A 89 2.92 -6.12 15.13
CA THR A 89 2.23 -5.29 16.11
C THR A 89 2.75 -5.56 17.53
N TYR A 90 3.04 -4.49 18.25
CA TYR A 90 3.46 -4.56 19.65
C TYR A 90 2.82 -3.42 20.46
N LYS A 91 2.69 -3.63 21.79
CA LYS A 91 2.29 -2.58 22.71
C LYS A 91 3.49 -1.67 22.96
N SER A 92 3.34 -0.38 22.70
CA SER A 92 4.37 0.62 22.99
C SER A 92 4.50 0.82 24.50
N GLU A 93 5.73 0.99 24.98
CA GLU A 93 6.03 1.39 26.36
C GLU A 93 6.55 2.82 26.39
N GLY A 94 7.60 3.14 25.63
CA GLY A 94 8.24 4.44 25.64
C GLY A 94 7.36 5.56 25.11
N LEU A 95 6.86 5.41 23.88
CA LEU A 95 5.99 6.41 23.25
C LEU A 95 4.63 6.50 23.96
N ALA A 96 4.07 5.39 24.41
CA ALA A 96 2.83 5.36 25.18
C ALA A 96 2.95 6.16 26.49
N ALA A 97 4.00 5.92 27.26
CA ALA A 97 4.26 6.65 28.50
C ALA A 97 4.47 8.16 28.24
N HIS A 98 5.22 8.53 27.20
CA HIS A 98 5.45 9.93 26.82
C HIS A 98 4.15 10.67 26.45
N LEU A 99 3.22 9.96 25.78
CA LEU A 99 1.93 10.53 25.34
C LEU A 99 0.81 10.39 26.41
N GLY A 100 1.05 9.72 27.53
CA GLY A 100 0.04 9.46 28.56
C GLY A 100 -1.06 8.49 28.10
N LEU A 101 -0.74 7.55 27.21
CA LEU A 101 -1.67 6.58 26.64
C LEU A 101 -1.47 5.19 27.23
N SER A 102 -2.53 4.56 27.73
CA SER A 102 -2.45 3.24 28.37
C SER A 102 -2.40 2.07 27.38
N ASN A 103 -2.98 2.24 26.19
CA ASN A 103 -3.15 1.16 25.22
C ASN A 103 -2.77 1.59 23.79
N LEU A 104 -1.57 2.16 23.64
CA LEU A 104 -0.98 2.46 22.34
C LEU A 104 -0.31 1.19 21.79
N TYR A 105 -0.77 0.74 20.63
CA TYR A 105 -0.17 -0.33 19.85
C TYR A 105 0.42 0.22 18.55
N ILE A 106 1.65 -0.16 18.28
CA ILE A 106 2.35 0.19 17.04
C ILE A 106 2.32 -1.01 16.12
N THR A 107 1.80 -0.83 14.90
CA THR A 107 1.96 -1.79 13.81
C THR A 107 3.09 -1.31 12.92
N PHE A 108 4.24 -1.94 13.07
CA PHE A 108 5.47 -1.57 12.37
C PHE A 108 5.60 -2.36 11.06
N ASN A 109 5.85 -1.62 9.98
CA ASN A 109 6.01 -2.17 8.63
C ASN A 109 7.39 -1.78 8.08
N GLY A 110 8.37 -2.59 8.36
CA GLY A 110 9.74 -2.28 7.98
C GLY A 110 10.72 -3.38 8.38
N TYR A 111 11.99 -2.99 8.50
CA TYR A 111 13.05 -3.89 8.86
C TYR A 111 13.54 -3.67 10.30
N TRP A 112 13.19 -4.59 11.18
CA TRP A 112 13.60 -4.60 12.60
C TRP A 112 13.69 -6.05 13.10
N PRO A 113 14.81 -6.74 12.83
CA PRO A 113 14.97 -8.17 13.13
C PRO A 113 14.74 -8.52 14.60
N GLU A 114 15.12 -7.64 15.54
CA GLU A 114 14.96 -7.85 16.98
C GLU A 114 13.48 -7.97 17.39
N ARG A 115 12.56 -7.50 16.55
CA ARG A 115 11.10 -7.65 16.71
C ARG A 115 10.47 -8.59 15.65
N ASN A 116 11.29 -9.35 14.91
CA ASN A 116 10.84 -10.18 13.77
C ASN A 116 10.14 -9.40 12.65
N ALA A 117 10.37 -8.10 12.53
CA ALA A 117 9.88 -7.30 11.41
C ALA A 117 10.89 -7.41 10.25
N MET A 118 10.51 -8.17 9.22
CA MET A 118 11.41 -8.61 8.15
C MET A 118 11.06 -8.04 6.77
N MET A 119 10.35 -6.92 6.72
CA MET A 119 10.06 -6.23 5.44
C MET A 119 11.30 -5.50 4.95
N LYS A 120 12.05 -6.14 4.06
CA LYS A 120 13.33 -5.66 3.56
C LYS A 120 13.24 -4.41 2.69
N THR A 121 12.07 -4.12 2.13
CA THR A 121 11.85 -2.86 1.40
C THR A 121 11.56 -1.67 2.33
N GLY A 122 11.50 -1.90 3.64
CA GLY A 122 11.32 -0.86 4.64
C GLY A 122 9.94 -0.20 4.65
N SER A 123 8.92 -0.80 4.01
CA SER A 123 7.56 -0.24 4.02
C SER A 123 6.48 -1.28 3.76
N PHE A 124 5.23 -0.97 4.21
CA PHE A 124 4.05 -1.82 3.99
C PHE A 124 3.65 -1.98 2.52
N LYS A 125 4.33 -1.30 1.59
CA LYS A 125 4.22 -1.53 0.15
C LYS A 125 4.65 -2.95 -0.24
N GLU A 126 5.45 -3.58 0.61
CA GLU A 126 5.80 -4.99 0.47
C GLU A 126 4.57 -5.89 0.62
N CYS A 127 3.65 -5.59 1.54
CA CYS A 127 2.41 -6.34 1.71
C CYS A 127 1.52 -6.27 0.45
N GLU A 128 1.40 -5.08 -0.17
CA GLU A 128 0.64 -4.94 -1.41
C GLU A 128 1.27 -5.72 -2.57
N ALA A 129 2.60 -5.66 -2.71
CA ALA A 129 3.30 -6.32 -3.79
C ALA A 129 3.18 -7.85 -3.70
N TYR A 130 3.39 -8.44 -2.53
CA TYR A 130 3.22 -9.88 -2.33
C TYR A 130 1.78 -10.35 -2.57
N SER A 131 0.78 -9.60 -2.14
CA SER A 131 -0.61 -9.94 -2.36
C SER A 131 -1.01 -9.82 -3.83
N VAL A 132 -0.64 -8.75 -4.51
CA VAL A 132 -0.92 -8.52 -5.94
C VAL A 132 -0.24 -9.58 -6.81
N CYS A 133 1.05 -9.84 -6.60
CA CYS A 133 1.80 -10.85 -7.37
C CYS A 133 1.35 -12.29 -7.10
N ALA A 134 0.65 -12.54 -5.98
CA ALA A 134 0.07 -13.84 -5.64
C ALA A 134 -1.40 -13.99 -6.06
N ARG A 135 -2.08 -12.90 -6.49
CA ARG A 135 -3.45 -12.94 -7.02
C ARG A 135 -3.53 -13.82 -8.27
N ASN A 136 -4.70 -14.41 -8.52
CA ASN A 136 -4.93 -15.14 -9.76
C ASN A 136 -4.71 -14.20 -10.95
N ASN A 137 -3.81 -14.58 -11.83
CA ASN A 137 -3.45 -13.79 -12.99
C ASN A 137 -3.74 -14.59 -14.27
N ALA A 138 -4.80 -14.20 -14.99
CA ALA A 138 -5.13 -14.74 -16.32
C ALA A 138 -4.12 -14.30 -17.40
N PHE A 139 -3.24 -13.32 -17.07
CA PHE A 139 -2.29 -12.74 -18.02
C PHE A 139 -0.87 -13.30 -17.87
N ASN A 140 -0.72 -14.60 -17.69
CA ASN A 140 0.57 -15.24 -17.45
C ASN A 140 1.67 -14.92 -18.48
N ASP A 141 1.28 -14.56 -19.72
CA ASP A 141 2.21 -14.23 -20.80
C ASP A 141 2.41 -12.71 -21.00
N LYS A 142 1.79 -11.88 -20.12
CA LYS A 142 1.89 -10.42 -20.18
C LYS A 142 2.73 -9.86 -19.04
N ILE A 143 3.22 -8.66 -19.26
CA ILE A 143 4.07 -7.92 -18.31
C ILE A 143 3.19 -6.98 -17.50
N MET A 144 3.27 -7.06 -16.17
CA MET A 144 2.58 -6.12 -15.28
C MET A 144 3.26 -4.76 -15.31
N VAL A 145 2.47 -3.68 -15.36
CA VAL A 145 2.97 -2.31 -15.32
C VAL A 145 2.57 -1.64 -14.02
N VAL A 146 3.55 -1.06 -13.32
CA VAL A 146 3.34 -0.35 -12.06
C VAL A 146 3.93 1.06 -12.17
N ALA A 147 3.10 2.08 -11.96
CA ALA A 147 3.57 3.46 -11.78
C ALA A 147 3.73 3.78 -10.29
N SER A 148 4.83 4.45 -9.91
CA SER A 148 5.13 4.72 -8.50
C SER A 148 6.00 5.96 -8.30
N ALA A 149 5.84 6.59 -7.12
CA ALA A 149 6.72 7.65 -6.64
C ALA A 149 7.93 7.14 -5.80
N GLY A 150 8.10 5.81 -5.64
CA GLY A 150 9.24 5.25 -4.89
C GLY A 150 8.91 3.92 -4.17
N ASN A 151 8.32 3.95 -2.98
CA ASN A 151 8.15 2.77 -2.13
C ASN A 151 7.42 1.59 -2.81
N THR A 152 6.39 1.86 -3.61
CA THR A 152 5.68 0.81 -4.37
C THR A 152 6.59 0.20 -5.44
N ALA A 153 7.34 1.01 -6.20
CA ALA A 153 8.27 0.49 -7.20
C ALA A 153 9.36 -0.38 -6.56
N ARG A 154 9.93 0.07 -5.43
CA ARG A 154 10.91 -0.72 -4.67
C ARG A 154 10.34 -2.06 -4.23
N ALA A 155 9.10 -2.08 -3.72
CA ALA A 155 8.45 -3.30 -3.26
C ALA A 155 8.16 -4.27 -4.41
N PHE A 156 7.51 -3.80 -5.47
CA PHE A 156 7.23 -4.65 -6.64
C PHE A 156 8.51 -5.11 -7.35
N GLY A 157 9.50 -4.21 -7.51
CA GLY A 157 10.78 -4.55 -8.10
C GLY A 157 11.47 -5.70 -7.37
N ARG A 158 11.51 -5.64 -6.03
CA ARG A 158 12.05 -6.72 -5.21
C ARG A 158 11.26 -8.02 -5.37
N VAL A 159 9.95 -7.99 -5.11
CA VAL A 159 9.09 -9.18 -5.14
C VAL A 159 9.14 -9.86 -6.50
N CYS A 160 9.02 -9.08 -7.58
CA CYS A 160 9.06 -9.62 -8.94
C CYS A 160 10.44 -10.15 -9.32
N SER A 161 11.51 -9.46 -8.93
CA SER A 161 12.89 -9.90 -9.17
C SER A 161 13.20 -11.24 -8.48
N GLU A 162 12.84 -11.37 -7.20
CA GLU A 162 13.10 -12.59 -6.42
C GLU A 162 12.24 -13.79 -6.87
N ASN A 163 11.03 -13.51 -7.42
CA ASN A 163 10.08 -14.56 -7.82
C ASN A 163 9.94 -14.70 -9.35
N HIS A 164 10.84 -14.09 -10.13
CA HIS A 164 10.89 -14.17 -11.61
C HIS A 164 9.56 -13.80 -12.29
N ILE A 165 8.89 -12.75 -11.80
CA ILE A 165 7.63 -12.24 -12.33
C ILE A 165 7.90 -11.08 -13.29
N PRO A 166 7.45 -11.13 -14.57
CA PRO A 166 7.66 -10.04 -15.51
C PRO A 166 7.01 -8.73 -15.03
N LEU A 167 7.82 -7.68 -14.94
CA LEU A 167 7.40 -6.37 -14.42
C LEU A 167 8.04 -5.24 -15.23
N LEU A 168 7.26 -4.20 -15.51
CA LEU A 168 7.75 -2.91 -15.97
C LEU A 168 7.34 -1.82 -14.98
N LEU A 169 8.33 -1.12 -14.44
CA LEU A 169 8.14 -0.01 -13.51
C LEU A 169 8.24 1.33 -14.24
N CYS A 170 7.32 2.24 -13.94
CA CYS A 170 7.37 3.64 -14.38
C CYS A 170 7.55 4.54 -13.15
N VAL A 171 8.66 5.27 -13.06
CA VAL A 171 8.98 6.16 -11.94
C VAL A 171 9.51 7.50 -12.44
N PRO A 172 9.36 8.60 -11.67
CA PRO A 172 10.11 9.82 -11.96
C PRO A 172 11.62 9.60 -11.75
N GLU A 173 12.45 10.12 -12.63
CA GLU A 173 13.91 10.01 -12.51
C GLU A 173 14.43 10.63 -11.22
N ASP A 174 13.84 11.73 -10.77
CA ASP A 174 14.20 12.41 -9.52
C ASP A 174 13.92 11.56 -8.26
N ASN A 175 13.21 10.44 -8.40
CA ASN A 175 12.89 9.54 -7.30
C ASN A 175 13.74 8.25 -7.29
N LEU A 176 14.74 8.13 -8.17
CA LEU A 176 15.58 6.92 -8.29
C LEU A 176 16.33 6.58 -7.00
N GLU A 177 16.67 7.55 -6.17
CA GLU A 177 17.31 7.32 -4.86
C GLU A 177 16.47 6.46 -3.91
N ALA A 178 15.15 6.42 -4.12
CA ALA A 178 14.22 5.56 -3.38
C ALA A 178 14.14 4.12 -3.94
N ILE A 179 14.75 3.86 -5.10
CA ILE A 179 14.71 2.59 -5.82
C ILE A 179 16.02 1.82 -5.63
N TRP A 180 16.12 1.11 -4.54
CA TRP A 180 17.31 0.35 -4.15
C TRP A 180 16.95 -1.10 -3.80
N ALA A 181 17.94 -2.00 -3.90
CA ALA A 181 17.86 -3.41 -3.53
C ALA A 181 19.24 -3.95 -3.12
N ASP A 182 19.31 -5.19 -2.62
CA ASP A 182 20.56 -5.85 -2.19
C ASP A 182 21.53 -6.11 -3.34
N GLY A 183 21.09 -5.97 -4.57
CA GLY A 183 21.85 -6.09 -5.81
C GLY A 183 21.02 -5.63 -7.01
N PRO A 184 21.55 -5.78 -8.24
CA PRO A 184 20.76 -5.55 -9.44
C PRO A 184 19.53 -6.46 -9.46
N TRP A 185 18.39 -5.93 -9.93
CA TRP A 185 17.21 -6.75 -10.15
C TRP A 185 17.42 -7.77 -11.28
N ASN A 186 16.64 -8.84 -11.23
CA ASN A 186 16.58 -9.83 -12.29
C ASN A 186 16.07 -9.20 -13.60
N ASP A 187 16.51 -9.71 -14.75
CA ASP A 187 16.15 -9.20 -16.09
C ASP A 187 14.65 -9.21 -16.38
N CYS A 188 13.84 -9.95 -15.61
CA CYS A 188 12.39 -9.90 -15.72
C CYS A 188 11.76 -8.57 -15.24
N VAL A 189 12.53 -7.73 -14.53
CA VAL A 189 12.10 -6.41 -14.06
C VAL A 189 12.77 -5.34 -14.92
N LYS A 190 11.96 -4.50 -15.55
CA LYS A 190 12.41 -3.35 -16.34
C LYS A 190 12.01 -2.05 -15.66
N LEU A 191 12.92 -1.08 -15.65
CA LEU A 191 12.75 0.22 -15.01
C LEU A 191 12.79 1.33 -16.06
N VAL A 192 11.65 2.02 -16.22
CA VAL A 192 11.51 3.12 -17.17
C VAL A 192 11.22 4.41 -16.40
N CYS A 193 11.94 5.47 -16.72
CA CYS A 193 11.80 6.76 -16.03
C CYS A 193 11.13 7.82 -16.89
N ALA A 194 10.29 8.64 -16.25
CA ALA A 194 9.98 9.97 -16.74
C ALA A 194 11.11 10.91 -16.28
N ALA A 195 11.68 11.68 -17.24
CA ALA A 195 12.89 12.49 -17.05
C ALA A 195 12.81 13.46 -15.86
N SER A 196 13.97 13.98 -15.44
CA SER A 196 14.08 14.94 -14.35
C SER A 196 13.11 16.15 -14.52
N GLY A 197 12.50 16.56 -13.43
CA GLY A 197 11.42 17.55 -13.38
C GLY A 197 10.00 16.99 -13.56
N CYS A 198 9.86 15.70 -13.89
CA CYS A 198 8.59 15.00 -13.87
C CYS A 198 8.22 14.53 -12.44
N ASP A 199 6.93 14.32 -12.21
CA ASP A 199 6.43 13.79 -10.95
C ASP A 199 5.70 12.43 -11.11
N TYR A 200 5.05 11.98 -10.04
CA TYR A 200 4.31 10.72 -10.05
C TYR A 200 3.18 10.68 -11.10
N PHE A 201 2.56 11.82 -11.40
CA PHE A 201 1.51 11.90 -12.41
C PHE A 201 2.07 11.64 -13.82
N ASP A 202 3.27 12.14 -14.11
CA ASP A 202 3.94 11.89 -15.39
C ASP A 202 4.34 10.42 -15.54
N ALA A 203 4.76 9.76 -14.45
CA ALA A 203 4.99 8.32 -14.43
C ALA A 203 3.72 7.50 -14.68
N ILE A 204 2.56 7.93 -14.14
CA ILE A 204 1.25 7.33 -14.45
C ILE A 204 0.90 7.52 -15.91
N HIS A 205 1.12 8.70 -16.49
CA HIS A 205 0.87 8.97 -17.90
C HIS A 205 1.70 8.03 -18.79
N LEU A 206 2.99 7.89 -18.49
CA LEU A 206 3.89 6.96 -19.18
C LEU A 206 3.40 5.51 -19.10
N SER A 207 2.97 5.08 -17.91
CA SER A 207 2.43 3.73 -17.72
C SER A 207 1.15 3.49 -18.52
N ASN A 208 0.30 4.49 -18.68
CA ASN A 208 -0.93 4.39 -19.48
C ASN A 208 -0.61 4.19 -20.96
N ILE A 209 0.36 4.94 -21.52
CA ILE A 209 0.82 4.76 -22.90
C ILE A 209 1.33 3.33 -23.11
N ILE A 210 2.11 2.81 -22.18
CA ILE A 210 2.65 1.44 -22.26
C ILE A 210 1.54 0.39 -22.18
N CYS A 211 0.54 0.59 -21.34
CA CYS A 211 -0.59 -0.34 -21.18
C CYS A 211 -1.55 -0.36 -22.40
N GLU A 212 -1.43 0.55 -23.37
CA GLU A 212 -2.14 0.44 -24.63
C GLU A 212 -1.62 -0.73 -25.52
N MET A 213 -0.42 -1.23 -25.25
CA MET A 213 0.15 -2.38 -25.95
C MET A 213 -0.36 -3.71 -25.39
N GLU A 214 -0.67 -4.68 -26.25
CA GLU A 214 -1.24 -5.97 -25.88
C GLU A 214 -0.38 -6.84 -24.93
N PHE A 215 0.92 -6.56 -24.86
CA PHE A 215 1.90 -7.29 -24.03
C PHE A 215 1.86 -6.88 -22.55
N PHE A 216 1.11 -5.84 -22.22
CA PHE A 216 1.10 -5.24 -20.90
C PHE A 216 -0.30 -5.22 -20.28
N TYR A 217 -0.34 -5.17 -18.96
CA TYR A 217 -1.55 -4.91 -18.19
C TYR A 217 -1.24 -4.05 -16.96
N PRO A 218 -2.16 -3.15 -16.57
CA PRO A 218 -1.96 -2.30 -15.42
C PRO A 218 -2.13 -3.10 -14.13
N GLU A 219 -1.31 -2.81 -13.11
CA GLU A 219 -1.48 -3.35 -11.77
C GLU A 219 -2.82 -2.94 -11.16
N GLY A 220 -3.31 -1.75 -11.48
CA GLY A 220 -4.65 -1.28 -11.14
C GLY A 220 -4.74 -0.33 -9.94
N GLY A 221 -3.64 -0.12 -9.22
CA GLY A 221 -3.62 0.83 -8.09
C GLY A 221 -4.65 0.50 -7.02
N ALA A 222 -5.34 1.52 -6.49
CA ALA A 222 -6.36 1.35 -5.47
C ALA A 222 -7.57 0.51 -5.91
N LYS A 223 -7.81 0.33 -7.21
CA LYS A 223 -8.89 -0.53 -7.74
C LYS A 223 -8.58 -2.01 -7.54
N ASN A 224 -7.32 -2.40 -7.44
CA ASN A 224 -6.90 -3.78 -7.24
C ASN A 224 -7.22 -4.24 -5.81
N VAL A 225 -8.12 -5.23 -5.68
CA VAL A 225 -8.51 -5.79 -4.37
C VAL A 225 -7.33 -6.41 -3.64
N ALA A 226 -6.43 -7.09 -4.36
CA ALA A 226 -5.25 -7.71 -3.74
C ALA A 226 -4.30 -6.67 -3.14
N ARG A 227 -4.18 -5.48 -3.77
CA ARG A 227 -3.41 -4.37 -3.20
C ARG A 227 -3.97 -3.95 -1.85
N ARG A 228 -5.29 -3.75 -1.75
CA ARG A 228 -5.93 -3.33 -0.51
C ARG A 228 -5.91 -4.43 0.55
N ASP A 229 -6.21 -5.67 0.19
CA ASP A 229 -6.20 -6.77 1.16
C ASP A 229 -4.79 -7.09 1.67
N GLY A 230 -3.75 -6.95 0.81
CA GLY A 230 -2.36 -6.99 1.25
C GLY A 230 -2.05 -5.90 2.28
N MET A 231 -2.42 -4.64 2.01
CA MET A 231 -2.26 -3.54 2.98
C MET A 231 -3.12 -3.75 4.25
N GLY A 232 -4.28 -4.36 4.12
CA GLY A 232 -5.17 -4.71 5.24
C GLY A 232 -4.53 -5.66 6.25
N THR A 233 -3.49 -6.41 5.87
CA THR A 233 -2.75 -7.28 6.79
C THR A 233 -2.15 -6.53 7.99
N THR A 234 -1.96 -5.21 7.89
CA THR A 234 -1.59 -4.35 9.03
C THR A 234 -2.63 -4.40 10.14
N VAL A 235 -3.92 -4.32 9.79
CA VAL A 235 -5.03 -4.42 10.75
C VAL A 235 -5.20 -5.86 11.24
N LEU A 236 -4.97 -6.86 10.36
CA LEU A 236 -5.01 -8.27 10.78
C LEU A 236 -3.96 -8.56 11.85
N SER A 237 -2.73 -8.06 11.68
CA SER A 237 -1.66 -8.13 12.69
C SER A 237 -2.04 -7.42 13.99
N ALA A 238 -2.67 -6.24 13.90
CA ALA A 238 -3.08 -5.49 15.07
C ALA A 238 -4.15 -6.24 15.86
N VAL A 239 -5.22 -6.69 15.22
CA VAL A 239 -6.32 -7.41 15.89
C VAL A 239 -5.86 -8.76 16.44
N GLU A 240 -4.98 -9.49 15.73
CA GLU A 240 -4.34 -10.71 16.26
C GLU A 240 -3.61 -10.43 17.58
N LYS A 241 -2.83 -9.36 17.64
CA LYS A 241 -2.04 -9.00 18.83
C LYS A 241 -2.87 -8.44 19.97
N ILE A 242 -3.86 -7.59 19.65
CA ILE A 242 -4.68 -6.87 20.62
C ILE A 242 -5.81 -7.77 21.17
N GLY A 243 -6.34 -8.67 20.34
CA GLY A 243 -7.48 -9.53 20.67
C GLY A 243 -8.85 -8.85 20.50
N ARG A 244 -8.88 -7.61 20.01
CA ARG A 244 -10.11 -6.85 19.71
C ARG A 244 -9.86 -5.82 18.61
N ILE A 245 -10.93 -5.31 18.02
CA ILE A 245 -10.88 -4.14 17.13
C ILE A 245 -10.39 -2.92 17.94
N PRO A 246 -9.36 -2.17 17.47
CA PRO A 246 -8.94 -0.91 18.07
C PRO A 246 -10.05 0.14 18.07
N ASP A 247 -10.00 1.12 18.96
CA ASP A 247 -10.93 2.25 18.97
C ASP A 247 -10.53 3.30 17.92
N TYR A 248 -9.21 3.48 17.71
CA TYR A 248 -8.64 4.43 16.76
C TYR A 248 -7.56 3.80 15.89
N TYR A 249 -7.53 4.24 14.64
CA TYR A 249 -6.49 3.88 13.66
C TYR A 249 -5.83 5.15 13.13
N PHE A 250 -4.52 5.30 13.30
CA PHE A 250 -3.74 6.43 12.80
C PHE A 250 -2.86 6.00 11.63
N GLN A 251 -2.96 6.72 10.50
CA GLN A 251 -2.11 6.52 9.32
C GLN A 251 -1.98 7.79 8.49
N ALA A 252 -0.78 8.06 7.98
CA ALA A 252 -0.59 9.05 6.93
C ALA A 252 -1.03 8.53 5.56
N VAL A 253 -1.61 9.40 4.74
CA VAL A 253 -2.20 9.06 3.46
C VAL A 253 -1.65 9.90 2.31
N GLY A 254 -1.18 9.21 1.25
CA GLY A 254 -0.97 9.79 -0.06
C GLY A 254 -2.17 9.52 -0.97
N SER A 255 -2.47 8.24 -1.22
CA SER A 255 -3.67 7.84 -1.96
C SER A 255 -4.88 7.53 -1.07
N GLY A 256 -4.67 7.27 0.22
CA GLY A 256 -5.71 6.78 1.13
C GLY A 256 -5.98 5.26 1.01
N THR A 257 -5.33 4.56 0.10
CA THR A 257 -5.57 3.12 -0.15
C THR A 257 -5.39 2.27 1.12
N GLY A 258 -4.38 2.57 1.96
CA GLY A 258 -4.16 1.85 3.23
C GLY A 258 -5.28 2.06 4.24
N ALA A 259 -5.86 3.27 4.32
CA ALA A 259 -7.00 3.54 5.20
C ALA A 259 -8.29 2.87 4.69
N ILE A 260 -8.51 2.84 3.36
CA ILE A 260 -9.59 2.07 2.75
C ILE A 260 -9.44 0.57 3.10
N ALA A 261 -8.23 0.03 2.95
CA ALA A 261 -7.91 -1.36 3.32
C ALA A 261 -8.17 -1.65 4.79
N ALA A 262 -7.84 -0.70 5.68
CA ALA A 262 -8.10 -0.81 7.11
C ALA A 262 -9.61 -0.86 7.40
N TRP A 263 -10.41 -0.04 6.73
CA TRP A 263 -11.86 -0.08 6.82
C TRP A 263 -12.44 -1.41 6.31
N GLU A 264 -11.96 -1.91 5.17
CA GLU A 264 -12.38 -3.20 4.62
C GLU A 264 -12.05 -4.37 5.56
N ALA A 265 -10.85 -4.39 6.16
CA ALA A 265 -10.47 -5.36 7.17
C ALA A 265 -11.36 -5.27 8.43
N ASN A 266 -11.66 -4.05 8.89
CA ASN A 266 -12.54 -3.83 10.04
C ASN A 266 -13.97 -4.37 9.78
N LYS A 267 -14.54 -4.17 8.59
CA LYS A 267 -15.83 -4.76 8.21
C LYS A 267 -15.83 -6.28 8.35
N ARG A 268 -14.71 -6.94 7.95
CA ARG A 268 -14.56 -8.39 8.09
C ARG A 268 -14.50 -8.83 9.55
N PHE A 269 -13.82 -8.09 10.42
CA PHE A 269 -13.80 -8.39 11.86
C PHE A 269 -15.16 -8.19 12.54
N ILE A 270 -15.92 -7.16 12.13
CA ILE A 270 -17.31 -6.98 12.60
C ILE A 270 -18.19 -8.18 12.14
N ALA A 271 -18.02 -8.63 10.91
CA ALA A 271 -18.74 -9.80 10.39
C ALA A 271 -18.32 -11.12 11.05
N ASP A 272 -17.09 -11.23 11.52
CA ASP A 272 -16.60 -12.35 12.34
C ASP A 272 -17.30 -12.38 13.73
N GLY A 273 -17.52 -11.22 14.34
CA GLY A 273 -18.24 -11.04 15.60
C GLY A 273 -17.45 -11.30 16.87
N ARG A 274 -16.26 -11.92 16.81
CA ARG A 274 -15.46 -12.29 18.00
C ARG A 274 -14.60 -11.16 18.56
N PHE A 275 -14.31 -10.12 17.76
CA PHE A 275 -13.33 -9.06 18.06
C PHE A 275 -13.96 -7.71 18.40
N GLY A 276 -15.29 -7.60 18.32
CA GLY A 276 -16.06 -6.38 18.54
C GLY A 276 -17.00 -6.08 17.39
N SER A 277 -17.89 -5.09 17.60
CA SER A 277 -18.94 -4.71 16.64
C SER A 277 -18.87 -3.25 16.21
N HIS A 278 -17.80 -2.54 16.56
CA HIS A 278 -17.61 -1.12 16.25
C HIS A 278 -16.61 -0.92 15.09
N PHE A 279 -16.72 0.21 14.43
CA PHE A 279 -15.68 0.68 13.54
C PHE A 279 -14.59 1.43 14.33
N MET A 280 -13.32 1.10 14.09
CA MET A 280 -12.23 1.96 14.55
C MET A 280 -12.29 3.29 13.80
N LYS A 281 -12.19 4.41 14.53
CA LYS A 281 -12.16 5.74 13.91
C LYS A 281 -10.88 5.91 13.10
N LEU A 282 -11.02 6.17 11.81
CA LEU A 282 -9.88 6.40 10.92
C LEU A 282 -9.38 7.84 11.07
N MET A 283 -8.27 8.00 11.76
CA MET A 283 -7.59 9.28 11.97
C MET A 283 -6.44 9.38 10.97
N VAL A 284 -6.71 9.96 9.80
CA VAL A 284 -5.75 9.99 8.70
C VAL A 284 -5.14 11.36 8.51
N SER A 285 -3.90 11.42 8.00
CA SER A 285 -3.16 12.67 7.92
C SER A 285 -2.42 12.85 6.60
N GLN A 286 -2.33 14.10 6.15
CA GLN A 286 -1.48 14.54 5.05
C GLN A 286 -0.32 15.39 5.56
N ASN A 287 0.75 15.49 4.77
CA ASN A 287 1.88 16.37 5.06
C ASN A 287 1.71 17.68 4.31
N ALA A 288 1.61 18.77 5.06
CA ALA A 288 1.63 20.13 4.49
C ALA A 288 2.99 20.42 3.82
N PRO A 289 3.01 21.21 2.72
CA PRO A 289 1.91 22.04 2.24
C PRO A 289 0.92 21.35 1.26
N PHE A 290 1.09 20.05 0.92
CA PHE A 290 0.20 19.35 -0.01
C PHE A 290 -1.01 18.76 0.70
N THR A 291 -2.21 19.39 0.59
CA THR A 291 -3.36 19.20 1.49
C THR A 291 -4.66 18.79 0.80
N LEU A 292 -4.58 18.32 -0.46
CA LEU A 292 -5.70 18.12 -1.38
C LEU A 292 -6.93 17.39 -0.80
N MET A 293 -6.72 16.28 -0.09
CA MET A 293 -7.82 15.52 0.51
C MET A 293 -8.31 16.16 1.81
N TYR A 294 -7.40 16.72 2.59
CA TYR A 294 -7.73 17.43 3.82
C TYR A 294 -8.66 18.63 3.53
N ASP A 295 -8.33 19.43 2.55
CA ASP A 295 -9.13 20.61 2.18
C ASP A 295 -10.54 20.21 1.72
N ALA A 296 -10.64 19.15 0.90
CA ALA A 296 -11.93 18.61 0.49
C ALA A 296 -12.74 18.07 1.69
N TRP A 297 -12.10 17.34 2.60
CA TRP A 297 -12.74 16.81 3.81
C TRP A 297 -13.24 17.92 4.72
N LYS A 298 -12.41 18.93 5.01
CA LYS A 298 -12.80 20.09 5.87
C LYS A 298 -13.88 20.94 5.23
N ALA A 299 -13.97 20.99 3.90
CA ALA A 299 -15.09 21.60 3.17
C ALA A 299 -16.37 20.74 3.15
N GLY A 300 -16.38 19.55 3.76
CA GLY A 300 -17.48 18.61 3.69
C GLY A 300 -17.76 18.07 2.29
N SER A 301 -16.79 18.16 1.38
CA SER A 301 -16.95 17.79 -0.01
C SER A 301 -16.50 16.35 -0.28
N ARG A 302 -17.34 15.56 -0.93
CA ARG A 302 -16.95 14.28 -1.51
C ARG A 302 -16.01 14.43 -2.70
N THR A 303 -16.12 15.54 -3.44
CA THR A 303 -15.29 15.81 -4.60
C THR A 303 -14.06 16.61 -4.17
N LEU A 304 -12.90 16.24 -4.68
CA LEU A 304 -11.69 17.03 -4.49
C LEU A 304 -11.91 18.44 -5.02
N LEU A 305 -11.36 19.43 -4.32
CA LEU A 305 -11.42 20.81 -4.75
C LEU A 305 -10.55 21.00 -6.01
N ALA A 306 -10.81 22.11 -6.74
CA ALA A 306 -10.01 22.44 -7.91
C ALA A 306 -8.52 22.59 -7.52
N LEU A 307 -7.66 21.92 -8.25
CA LEU A 307 -6.21 21.93 -8.04
C LEU A 307 -5.53 22.79 -9.09
N ASP A 308 -4.76 23.77 -8.66
CA ASP A 308 -3.80 24.43 -9.53
C ASP A 308 -2.58 23.53 -9.69
N GLU A 309 -2.35 23.03 -10.90
CA GLU A 309 -1.31 22.06 -11.21
C GLU A 309 0.10 22.58 -10.93
N ASN A 310 0.36 23.88 -11.15
CA ASN A 310 1.67 24.49 -10.91
C ASN A 310 1.92 24.63 -9.41
N MET A 311 0.92 25.12 -8.68
CA MET A 311 0.99 25.25 -7.23
C MET A 311 1.17 23.86 -6.58
N ALA A 312 0.45 22.84 -7.05
CA ALA A 312 0.58 21.49 -6.55
C ALA A 312 1.99 20.91 -6.75
N ARG A 313 2.62 21.17 -7.91
CA ARG A 313 4.02 20.76 -8.16
C ARG A 313 4.98 21.42 -7.17
N GLU A 314 4.84 22.71 -6.89
CA GLU A 314 5.69 23.40 -5.91
C GLU A 314 5.45 22.84 -4.49
N GLN A 315 4.21 22.65 -4.08
CA GLN A 315 3.88 22.05 -2.79
C GLN A 315 4.52 20.65 -2.61
N VAL A 316 4.47 19.82 -3.65
CA VAL A 316 5.11 18.48 -3.64
C VAL A 316 6.63 18.57 -3.48
N LYS A 317 7.28 19.59 -4.06
CA LYS A 317 8.73 19.79 -3.87
C LYS A 317 9.11 20.16 -2.43
N GLU A 318 8.25 20.90 -1.76
CA GLU A 318 8.49 21.40 -0.40
C GLU A 318 8.21 20.36 0.69
N MET A 319 7.29 19.41 0.48
CA MET A 319 6.94 18.43 1.51
C MET A 319 8.09 17.46 1.79
N CYS A 320 8.29 17.10 3.07
CA CYS A 320 9.32 16.15 3.49
C CYS A 320 8.91 14.68 3.22
N ALA A 321 7.60 14.38 3.23
CA ALA A 321 7.05 13.06 2.98
C ALA A 321 6.61 12.90 1.51
N LYS A 322 7.52 13.07 0.55
CA LYS A 322 7.26 13.12 -0.91
C LYS A 322 6.46 11.92 -1.45
N VAL A 323 6.55 10.75 -0.83
CA VAL A 323 5.79 9.56 -1.22
C VAL A 323 4.28 9.69 -0.97
N LEU A 324 3.83 10.74 -0.26
CA LEU A 324 2.41 11.05 -0.01
C LEU A 324 1.79 12.00 -1.05
N SER A 325 2.46 12.32 -2.14
CA SER A 325 2.12 13.34 -3.12
C SER A 325 1.16 12.89 -4.23
N ASN A 326 0.12 12.13 -3.94
CA ASN A 326 -0.82 11.70 -4.98
C ASN A 326 -1.83 12.81 -5.33
N ARG A 327 -1.77 13.33 -6.57
CA ARG A 327 -2.69 14.37 -7.08
C ARG A 327 -4.06 13.85 -7.54
N LYS A 328 -4.24 12.54 -7.70
CA LYS A 328 -5.52 11.90 -8.07
C LYS A 328 -5.82 10.70 -7.17
N PRO A 329 -5.99 10.93 -5.86
CA PRO A 329 -6.29 9.84 -4.92
C PRO A 329 -7.71 9.28 -5.13
N PRO A 330 -7.99 8.03 -4.75
CA PRO A 330 -9.33 7.42 -4.78
C PRO A 330 -10.22 7.93 -3.64
N TYR A 331 -10.22 9.25 -3.41
CA TYR A 331 -10.97 9.90 -2.34
C TYR A 331 -12.47 9.90 -2.63
N SER A 332 -12.84 10.33 -3.85
CA SER A 332 -14.22 10.57 -4.25
C SER A 332 -14.96 9.32 -4.71
N LEU A 333 -14.26 8.21 -4.99
CA LEU A 333 -14.86 6.97 -5.48
C LEU A 333 -15.85 6.40 -4.45
N LYS A 334 -16.91 5.73 -4.92
CA LYS A 334 -17.73 4.90 -4.03
C LYS A 334 -16.89 3.77 -3.43
N GLY A 335 -16.97 3.58 -2.12
CA GLY A 335 -16.06 2.71 -1.38
C GLY A 335 -14.66 3.28 -1.16
N GLY A 336 -14.40 4.53 -1.56
CA GLY A 336 -13.14 5.23 -1.38
C GLY A 336 -12.96 5.86 0.00
N LEU A 337 -11.93 6.73 0.12
CA LEU A 337 -11.54 7.28 1.42
C LEU A 337 -12.64 8.13 2.07
N TYR A 338 -13.38 8.92 1.28
CA TYR A 338 -14.50 9.71 1.81
C TYR A 338 -15.55 8.81 2.51
N ASP A 339 -15.95 7.71 1.86
CA ASP A 339 -16.92 6.77 2.45
C ASP A 339 -16.36 6.09 3.70
N ALA A 340 -15.08 5.73 3.68
CA ALA A 340 -14.41 5.13 4.82
C ALA A 340 -14.41 6.07 6.05
N LEU A 341 -14.08 7.34 5.85
CA LEU A 341 -14.09 8.36 6.92
C LEU A 341 -15.49 8.59 7.47
N VAL A 342 -16.49 8.75 6.59
CA VAL A 342 -17.90 8.92 7.01
C VAL A 342 -18.39 7.70 7.79
N ALA A 343 -18.15 6.49 7.29
CA ALA A 343 -18.61 5.25 7.91
C ALA A 343 -17.99 4.98 9.29
N THR A 344 -16.78 5.44 9.51
CA THR A 344 -16.02 5.19 10.75
C THR A 344 -16.10 6.34 11.75
N GLY A 345 -16.74 7.45 11.40
CA GLY A 345 -16.68 8.68 12.20
C GLY A 345 -15.24 9.21 12.32
N GLY A 346 -14.43 8.97 11.29
CA GLY A 346 -13.03 9.36 11.22
C GLY A 346 -12.83 10.85 10.93
N ASP A 347 -11.57 11.27 10.89
CA ASP A 347 -11.22 12.65 10.55
C ASP A 347 -9.88 12.72 9.80
N MET A 348 -9.59 13.90 9.21
CA MET A 348 -8.33 14.19 8.55
C MET A 348 -7.56 15.29 9.29
N PHE A 349 -6.24 15.12 9.33
CA PHE A 349 -5.27 15.98 9.99
C PHE A 349 -4.19 16.45 9.02
N LEU A 350 -3.48 17.50 9.41
CA LEU A 350 -2.27 17.95 8.74
C LEU A 350 -1.10 17.91 9.72
N ALA A 351 0.05 17.49 9.22
CA ALA A 351 1.32 17.69 9.89
C ALA A 351 2.23 18.53 9.01
N THR A 352 2.87 19.56 9.60
CA THR A 352 3.91 20.34 8.94
C THR A 352 5.19 19.49 8.78
N ASN A 353 6.14 19.98 8.00
CA ASN A 353 7.45 19.33 7.90
C ASN A 353 8.18 19.28 9.26
N GLU A 354 8.07 20.37 10.04
CA GLU A 354 8.67 20.48 11.38
C GLU A 354 8.07 19.46 12.34
N GLU A 355 6.75 19.43 12.49
CA GLU A 355 6.05 18.43 13.31
C GLU A 355 6.36 16.99 12.89
N THR A 356 6.47 16.75 11.59
CA THR A 356 6.84 15.44 11.03
C THR A 356 8.26 15.03 11.43
N MET A 357 9.23 15.95 11.33
CA MET A 357 10.61 15.64 11.69
C MET A 357 10.81 15.51 13.20
N GLU A 358 10.10 16.31 14.01
CA GLU A 358 10.06 16.15 15.47
C GLU A 358 9.49 14.77 15.85
N ALA A 359 8.36 14.37 15.28
CA ALA A 359 7.76 13.06 15.51
C ALA A 359 8.69 11.92 15.10
N LYS A 360 9.43 12.05 13.99
CA LYS A 360 10.42 11.08 13.54
C LYS A 360 11.53 10.88 14.57
N VAL A 361 12.11 11.96 15.05
CA VAL A 361 13.18 11.92 16.06
C VAL A 361 12.67 11.34 17.39
N LEU A 362 11.48 11.77 17.83
CA LEU A 362 10.85 11.27 19.03
C LEU A 362 10.60 9.76 18.96
N PHE A 363 10.09 9.25 17.84
CA PHE A 363 9.89 7.82 17.66
C PHE A 363 11.18 7.03 17.77
N GLU A 364 12.24 7.47 17.11
CA GLU A 364 13.54 6.81 17.13
C GLU A 364 14.13 6.79 18.55
N GLN A 365 13.98 7.88 19.29
CA GLN A 365 14.46 7.98 20.67
C GLN A 365 13.71 7.05 21.64
N LEU A 366 12.38 6.93 21.48
CA LEU A 366 11.53 6.22 22.44
C LEU A 366 11.31 4.74 22.07
N GLU A 367 11.34 4.40 20.79
CA GLU A 367 11.12 3.03 20.31
C GLU A 367 12.41 2.34 19.83
N GLY A 368 13.48 3.10 19.55
CA GLY A 368 14.81 2.56 19.23
C GLY A 368 15.03 2.15 17.77
N ILE A 369 14.19 2.62 16.85
CA ILE A 369 14.28 2.34 15.41
C ILE A 369 13.87 3.56 14.58
N ASP A 370 14.52 3.79 13.45
CA ASP A 370 14.17 4.84 12.49
C ASP A 370 12.84 4.57 11.78
N ILE A 371 12.11 5.64 11.47
CA ILE A 371 10.91 5.59 10.63
C ILE A 371 11.01 6.55 9.45
N GLU A 372 10.28 6.25 8.37
CA GLU A 372 10.19 7.17 7.22
C GLU A 372 9.37 8.42 7.56
N PRO A 373 9.65 9.59 6.93
CA PRO A 373 8.85 10.79 7.12
C PRO A 373 7.34 10.55 6.93
N ALA A 374 6.97 9.73 5.94
CA ALA A 374 5.56 9.36 5.71
C ALA A 374 4.91 8.67 6.91
N ALA A 375 5.65 7.84 7.66
CA ALA A 375 5.14 7.22 8.88
C ALA A 375 5.09 8.22 10.04
N ALA A 376 6.07 9.13 10.12
CA ALA A 376 6.13 10.16 11.16
C ALA A 376 4.95 11.15 11.07
N VAL A 377 4.40 11.43 9.88
CA VAL A 377 3.17 12.22 9.70
C VAL A 377 2.00 11.64 10.51
N ALA A 378 1.87 10.31 10.57
CA ALA A 378 0.82 9.67 11.37
C ALA A 378 1.04 9.86 12.88
N LEU A 379 2.29 9.77 13.34
CA LEU A 379 2.62 10.04 14.73
C LEU A 379 2.39 11.52 15.10
N ALA A 380 2.79 12.46 14.23
CA ALA A 380 2.53 13.89 14.46
C ALA A 380 1.04 14.17 14.64
N SER A 381 0.17 13.53 13.86
CA SER A 381 -1.29 13.68 14.03
C SER A 381 -1.81 12.99 15.31
N LEU A 382 -1.25 11.88 15.74
CA LEU A 382 -1.58 11.30 17.05
C LEU A 382 -1.17 12.24 18.19
N MET A 383 0.04 12.81 18.15
CA MET A 383 0.50 13.80 19.12
C MET A 383 -0.43 15.03 19.16
N GLN A 384 -0.89 15.50 18.01
CA GLN A 384 -1.88 16.56 17.93
C GLN A 384 -3.21 16.16 18.60
N CYS A 385 -3.74 14.98 18.32
CA CYS A 385 -4.97 14.49 18.93
C CYS A 385 -4.87 14.36 20.46
N VAL A 386 -3.72 13.94 20.98
CA VAL A 386 -3.47 13.88 22.43
C VAL A 386 -3.47 15.28 23.03
N ARG A 387 -2.73 16.23 22.46
CA ARG A 387 -2.70 17.64 22.91
C ARG A 387 -4.09 18.27 22.94
N GLU A 388 -4.91 17.96 21.93
CA GLU A 388 -6.27 18.49 21.78
C GLU A 388 -7.33 17.68 22.56
N ARG A 389 -6.94 16.63 23.28
CA ARG A 389 -7.82 15.72 24.03
C ARG A 389 -8.92 15.10 23.17
N ARG A 390 -8.57 14.68 21.96
CA ARG A 390 -9.47 14.06 20.97
C ARG A 390 -9.44 12.53 21.01
N VAL A 391 -8.58 11.97 21.83
CA VAL A 391 -8.48 10.53 22.14
C VAL A 391 -8.46 10.35 23.65
N GLU A 392 -9.13 9.32 24.12
CA GLU A 392 -9.16 8.96 25.53
C GLU A 392 -7.84 8.29 25.95
N GLU A 393 -7.39 8.51 27.18
CA GLU A 393 -6.10 7.98 27.70
C GLU A 393 -6.07 6.45 27.74
N ASP A 394 -7.23 5.81 27.94
CA ASP A 394 -7.40 4.35 27.99
C ASP A 394 -7.88 3.72 26.68
N ALA A 395 -8.11 4.52 25.63
CA ALA A 395 -8.49 4.02 24.32
C ALA A 395 -7.44 3.08 23.73
N VAL A 396 -7.90 2.05 23.03
CA VAL A 396 -7.03 1.15 22.28
C VAL A 396 -6.70 1.78 20.94
N ILE A 397 -5.48 2.25 20.80
CA ILE A 397 -5.01 2.98 19.62
C ILE A 397 -4.06 2.12 18.82
N MET A 398 -4.34 1.98 17.51
CA MET A 398 -3.43 1.43 16.52
C MET A 398 -2.75 2.57 15.75
N LEU A 399 -1.44 2.74 15.98
CA LEU A 399 -0.59 3.61 15.17
C LEU A 399 0.08 2.76 14.08
N ASN A 400 -0.30 2.98 12.82
CA ASN A 400 0.27 2.28 11.69
C ASN A 400 1.54 3.00 11.20
N ILE A 401 2.69 2.52 11.58
CA ILE A 401 4.00 2.95 11.09
C ILE A 401 4.25 2.27 9.74
N THR A 402 3.96 3.00 8.67
CA THR A 402 3.91 2.49 7.29
C THR A 402 5.27 2.22 6.66
N GLY A 403 6.36 2.66 7.31
CA GLY A 403 7.73 2.39 6.86
C GLY A 403 8.76 2.77 7.91
N GLY A 404 9.81 1.95 8.02
CA GLY A 404 10.90 2.19 8.95
C GLY A 404 12.00 1.13 8.90
N GLY A 405 13.05 1.34 9.70
CA GLY A 405 14.22 0.47 9.76
C GLY A 405 15.09 0.54 8.50
N ILE A 406 14.95 1.60 7.69
CA ILE A 406 15.74 1.75 6.44
C ILE A 406 17.19 2.06 6.76
N ALA A 407 17.46 2.90 7.75
CA ALA A 407 18.83 3.19 8.17
C ALA A 407 19.51 1.91 8.71
N ARG A 408 18.77 1.13 9.52
CA ARG A 408 19.22 -0.19 10.00
C ARG A 408 19.50 -1.14 8.83
N TYR A 409 18.56 -1.25 7.87
CA TYR A 409 18.70 -2.11 6.71
C TYR A 409 19.93 -1.73 5.85
N LYS A 410 20.07 -0.45 5.52
CA LYS A 410 21.19 0.06 4.72
C LYS A 410 22.55 -0.19 5.39
N LYS A 411 22.63 -0.10 6.71
CA LYS A 411 23.85 -0.41 7.47
C LYS A 411 24.21 -1.89 7.42
N GLU A 412 23.23 -2.77 7.37
CA GLU A 412 23.44 -4.22 7.38
C GLU A 412 23.73 -4.80 6.00
N PHE A 413 22.98 -4.37 4.96
CA PHE A 413 23.02 -4.97 3.62
C PHE A 413 23.69 -4.09 2.56
N ASN A 414 23.96 -2.81 2.84
CA ASN A 414 24.58 -1.88 1.91
C ASN A 414 23.93 -1.90 0.49
N PRO A 415 22.61 -1.67 0.36
CA PRO A 415 21.89 -1.82 -0.89
C PRO A 415 22.35 -0.84 -1.97
N VAL A 416 22.18 -1.24 -3.23
CA VAL A 416 22.56 -0.44 -4.41
C VAL A 416 21.31 0.16 -5.07
N MET A 417 21.45 1.39 -5.58
CA MET A 417 20.41 2.06 -6.36
C MET A 417 20.26 1.35 -7.72
N GLN A 418 19.04 1.14 -8.16
CA GLN A 418 18.74 0.56 -9.46
C GLN A 418 18.91 1.61 -10.57
N LYS A 419 19.32 1.16 -11.76
CA LYS A 419 19.51 2.02 -12.92
C LYS A 419 18.32 1.89 -13.87
N PRO A 420 17.83 2.98 -14.48
CA PRO A 420 16.79 2.89 -15.48
C PRO A 420 17.29 2.24 -16.77
N ASP A 421 16.43 1.42 -17.38
CA ASP A 421 16.66 0.86 -18.73
C ASP A 421 16.38 1.92 -19.81
N LEU A 422 15.34 2.76 -19.59
CA LEU A 422 14.95 3.84 -20.50
C LEU A 422 14.55 5.09 -19.70
N VAL A 423 14.79 6.27 -20.29
CA VAL A 423 14.33 7.56 -19.76
C VAL A 423 13.60 8.29 -20.88
N PHE A 424 12.37 8.76 -20.62
CA PHE A 424 11.54 9.49 -21.57
C PHE A 424 11.36 10.95 -21.13
N PRO A 425 11.35 11.91 -22.09
CA PRO A 425 11.15 13.33 -21.77
C PRO A 425 9.73 13.58 -21.22
N VAL A 426 9.50 14.81 -20.74
CA VAL A 426 8.16 15.27 -20.39
C VAL A 426 7.24 15.21 -21.62
N ASN A 427 6.03 14.69 -21.47
CA ASN A 427 5.07 14.51 -22.57
C ASN A 427 5.67 13.80 -23.79
N PRO A 428 6.17 12.57 -23.65
CA PRO A 428 6.82 11.86 -24.73
C PRO A 428 5.83 11.53 -25.87
N ASN A 429 6.35 11.44 -27.09
CA ASN A 429 5.55 10.93 -28.21
C ASN A 429 5.14 9.47 -27.93
N PRO A 430 3.82 9.12 -27.91
CA PRO A 430 3.36 7.78 -27.58
C PRO A 430 3.94 6.67 -28.46
N GLU A 431 4.07 6.89 -29.78
CA GLU A 431 4.60 5.89 -30.69
C GLU A 431 6.10 5.62 -30.45
N MET A 432 6.87 6.69 -30.16
CA MET A 432 8.28 6.53 -29.75
C MET A 432 8.40 5.73 -28.44
N VAL A 433 7.51 5.95 -27.46
CA VAL A 433 7.51 5.16 -26.20
C VAL A 433 7.25 3.70 -26.52
N LYS A 434 6.20 3.41 -27.32
CA LYS A 434 5.83 2.04 -27.68
C LYS A 434 6.94 1.32 -28.44
N GLU A 435 7.60 2.00 -29.38
CA GLU A 435 8.72 1.44 -30.16
C GLU A 435 9.88 1.06 -29.25
N LYS A 436 10.38 2.00 -28.44
CA LYS A 436 11.53 1.76 -27.54
C LYS A 436 11.22 0.70 -26.48
N VAL A 437 9.99 0.65 -25.98
CA VAL A 437 9.59 -0.36 -24.99
C VAL A 437 9.48 -1.75 -25.64
N ARG A 438 9.03 -1.87 -26.90
CA ARG A 438 9.08 -3.15 -27.65
C ARG A 438 10.50 -3.63 -27.81
N GLU A 439 11.42 -2.75 -28.22
CA GLU A 439 12.84 -3.09 -28.32
C GLU A 439 13.42 -3.59 -26.99
N LEU A 440 13.08 -2.91 -25.87
CA LEU A 440 13.52 -3.27 -24.52
C LEU A 440 13.08 -4.68 -24.11
N ILE A 441 11.88 -5.11 -24.49
CA ILE A 441 11.33 -6.43 -24.14
C ILE A 441 11.54 -7.49 -25.24
N GLY A 442 12.25 -7.15 -26.32
CA GLY A 442 12.55 -8.07 -27.41
C GLY A 442 11.33 -8.43 -28.29
N LYS A 443 10.39 -7.51 -28.50
CA LYS A 443 9.13 -7.69 -29.24
C LYS A 443 9.06 -6.79 -30.48
#